data_02948d33ea61b831cf241d64a7926d13
#
_entry.id   02948d33ea61b831cf241d64a7926d13
#
_cell.length_a   1.000
_cell.length_b   1.000
_cell.length_c   1.000
_cell.angle_alpha   90.00
_cell.angle_beta   90.00
_cell.angle_gamma   90.00
#
_symmetry.space_group_name_H-M   'P 1'
#
loop_
_entity.id
_entity.type
_entity.pdbx_description
1 polymer ?
#
loop_
_entity_poly.entity_id
_entity_poly.type
_entity_poly.pdbx_seq_one_letter_code
_entity_poly.pdbx_strand_id
1 'polypeptide(L)'
;SSMLQKYGLYDLAVIENQYSALLALNLDMIPVNISVPDSARSQITGIMLRLTDTNVVSKELYPYVANTIEQINIVMKALIPEIQLEIYNDFDKLMENGKDGIQFEIITVRDDARIPLLYESAGIKKLISICSNLVACYNQESYCLVVDELDSGIYEYLLGECLEVMQEKAKGQLIFTSHNLRPLEVLENDFLLYTTVNPENRYIKSTYIKNTQNTRLSYLRSIKLGGQKEKLYNETNIYEMELAMRRAGKVGLHG
;
A
#
# COMPACT_ATOMS: atom_id res chain seq x y z
N SER A 1 -21.42 14.94 15.49
CA SER A 1 -21.17 13.47 15.41
C SER A 1 -21.30 12.94 13.97
N SER A 2 -22.22 13.45 13.14
CA SER A 2 -22.41 12.96 11.77
C SER A 2 -21.21 13.22 10.81
N MET A 3 -20.46 14.30 11.01
CA MET A 3 -19.33 14.66 10.16
C MET A 3 -18.12 13.76 10.42
N LEU A 4 -17.76 13.49 11.66
CA LEU A 4 -16.68 12.56 12.03
C LEU A 4 -16.99 11.12 11.63
N GLN A 5 -18.25 10.70 11.76
CA GLN A 5 -18.70 9.40 11.34
C GLN A 5 -18.60 9.23 9.81
N LYS A 6 -19.01 10.25 9.04
CA LYS A 6 -18.85 10.24 7.57
C LYS A 6 -17.38 10.21 7.17
N TYR A 7 -16.52 11.01 7.81
CA TYR A 7 -15.09 10.99 7.56
C TYR A 7 -14.49 9.60 7.79
N GLY A 8 -14.75 8.98 8.94
CA GLY A 8 -14.23 7.66 9.25
C GLY A 8 -14.76 6.53 8.36
N LEU A 9 -15.95 6.68 7.77
CA LEU A 9 -16.54 5.67 6.89
C LEU A 9 -16.12 5.81 5.41
N TYR A 10 -15.85 7.04 4.94
CA TYR A 10 -15.71 7.30 3.50
C TYR A 10 -14.41 7.98 3.10
N ASP A 11 -13.81 8.77 4.00
CA ASP A 11 -12.66 9.60 3.69
C ASP A 11 -11.35 9.11 4.34
N LEU A 12 -11.41 8.10 5.23
CA LEU A 12 -10.25 7.52 5.88
C LEU A 12 -10.08 6.05 5.47
N ALA A 13 -8.97 5.72 4.85
CA ALA A 13 -8.55 4.34 4.58
C ALA A 13 -7.26 4.02 5.32
N VAL A 14 -7.25 2.91 6.06
CA VAL A 14 -6.06 2.41 6.77
C VAL A 14 -5.75 1.02 6.23
N ILE A 15 -4.56 0.85 5.68
CA ILE A 15 -4.05 -0.41 5.12
C ILE A 15 -2.86 -0.83 5.95
N GLU A 16 -3.03 -1.91 6.72
CA GLU A 16 -1.96 -2.48 7.54
C GLU A 16 -1.24 -3.60 6.79
N ASN A 17 0.07 -3.72 7.00
CA ASN A 17 0.81 -4.86 6.51
C ASN A 17 0.50 -6.06 7.43
N GLN A 18 0.15 -7.18 6.84
CA GLN A 18 -0.43 -8.32 7.55
C GLN A 18 0.47 -8.87 8.66
N TYR A 19 -0.03 -8.90 9.86
CA TYR A 19 0.10 -10.01 10.84
C TYR A 19 -0.72 -9.78 12.11
N SER A 20 -1.46 -8.68 12.23
CA SER A 20 -2.37 -8.46 13.34
C SER A 20 -3.82 -8.43 12.85
N ALA A 21 -4.39 -9.58 12.93
CA ALA A 21 -5.81 -9.94 13.07
C ALA A 21 -6.90 -8.89 12.79
N LEU A 22 -7.83 -9.27 11.92
CA LEU A 22 -9.28 -9.02 11.95
C LEU A 22 -9.86 -7.72 11.39
N LEU A 23 -9.10 -6.66 11.13
CA LEU A 23 -9.60 -5.42 10.50
C LEU A 23 -8.69 -4.89 9.39
N ALA A 24 -7.58 -5.55 9.10
CA ALA A 24 -6.71 -5.19 7.99
C ALA A 24 -7.45 -5.47 6.67
N LEU A 25 -7.55 -4.45 5.83
CA LEU A 25 -7.85 -4.65 4.42
C LEU A 25 -6.77 -5.60 3.90
N ASN A 26 -7.15 -6.86 3.68
CA ASN A 26 -6.23 -7.84 3.11
C ASN A 26 -5.67 -7.25 1.82
N LEU A 27 -4.34 -7.25 1.67
CA LEU A 27 -3.67 -6.85 0.43
C LEU A 27 -4.09 -7.70 -0.79
N ASP A 28 -4.88 -8.73 -0.56
CA ASP A 28 -5.48 -9.58 -1.58
C ASP A 28 -6.91 -9.13 -1.97
N MET A 29 -7.29 -7.90 -1.64
CA MET A 29 -8.62 -7.33 -1.94
C MET A 29 -8.52 -5.97 -2.62
N ILE A 30 -9.47 -5.68 -3.50
CA ILE A 30 -9.68 -4.38 -4.14
C ILE A 30 -10.95 -3.75 -3.60
N PRO A 31 -10.93 -2.52 -3.05
CA PRO A 31 -12.14 -1.78 -2.74
C PRO A 31 -12.83 -1.31 -4.02
N VAL A 32 -14.14 -1.54 -4.12
CA VAL A 32 -14.94 -1.08 -5.26
C VAL A 32 -15.27 0.40 -5.10
N ASN A 33 -14.96 1.20 -6.11
CA ASN A 33 -15.33 2.60 -6.18
C ASN A 33 -16.72 2.79 -6.79
N ILE A 34 -17.62 3.45 -6.08
CA ILE A 34 -18.90 3.90 -6.63
C ILE A 34 -18.80 5.40 -6.91
N SER A 35 -18.85 5.78 -8.19
CA SER A 35 -19.04 7.16 -8.59
C SER A 35 -20.53 7.48 -8.54
N VAL A 36 -20.96 8.36 -7.63
CA VAL A 36 -22.32 8.84 -7.57
C VAL A 36 -22.43 10.03 -8.52
N PRO A 37 -23.29 10.01 -9.56
CA PRO A 37 -23.58 11.17 -10.39
C PRO A 37 -24.02 12.34 -9.49
N ASP A 38 -23.56 13.54 -9.77
CA ASP A 38 -23.85 14.77 -9.01
C ASP A 38 -23.15 14.93 -7.64
N SER A 39 -22.32 14.00 -7.21
CA SER A 39 -21.40 14.23 -6.11
C SER A 39 -19.97 14.33 -6.62
N ALA A 40 -19.24 15.34 -6.23
CA ALA A 40 -17.80 15.46 -6.51
C ALA A 40 -16.96 14.37 -5.81
N ARG A 41 -17.59 13.36 -5.20
CA ARG A 41 -16.98 12.33 -4.38
C ARG A 41 -17.22 10.95 -4.98
N SER A 42 -16.16 10.28 -5.37
CA SER A 42 -16.17 8.83 -5.53
C SER A 42 -16.29 8.22 -4.13
N GLN A 43 -17.32 7.42 -3.88
CA GLN A 43 -17.46 6.71 -2.62
C GLN A 43 -16.82 5.34 -2.78
N ILE A 44 -15.88 5.01 -1.90
CA ILE A 44 -15.41 3.64 -1.76
C ILE A 44 -16.51 2.89 -1.02
N THR A 45 -17.03 1.84 -1.62
CA THR A 45 -18.06 1.02 -0.97
C THR A 45 -17.43 0.07 0.05
N GLY A 46 -18.25 -0.48 0.94
CA GLY A 46 -17.85 -1.60 1.78
C GLY A 46 -17.69 -2.93 1.02
N ILE A 47 -17.70 -2.91 -0.32
CA ILE A 47 -17.52 -4.08 -1.17
C ILE A 47 -16.06 -4.22 -1.51
N MET A 48 -15.53 -5.40 -1.18
CA MET A 48 -14.15 -5.77 -1.44
C MET A 48 -14.11 -6.94 -2.41
N LEU A 49 -13.36 -6.80 -3.49
CA LEU A 49 -13.11 -7.88 -4.45
C LEU A 49 -11.87 -8.65 -4.05
N ARG A 50 -11.97 -9.96 -4.06
CA ARG A 50 -10.83 -10.85 -3.83
C ARG A 50 -9.95 -10.89 -5.07
N LEU A 51 -8.65 -10.74 -4.89
CA LEU A 51 -7.67 -10.82 -5.98
C LEU A 51 -7.37 -12.26 -6.39
N THR A 52 -7.33 -13.17 -5.42
CA THR A 52 -6.81 -14.53 -5.62
C THR A 52 -7.90 -15.61 -5.61
N ASP A 53 -9.16 -15.20 -5.63
CA ASP A 53 -10.31 -16.10 -5.53
C ASP A 53 -11.48 -15.60 -6.39
N THR A 54 -12.48 -16.43 -6.55
CA THR A 54 -13.72 -16.11 -7.25
C THR A 54 -14.54 -15.06 -6.50
N ASN A 55 -15.06 -14.09 -7.22
CA ASN A 55 -15.97 -13.05 -6.73
C ASN A 55 -17.41 -13.33 -7.16
N VAL A 56 -18.37 -12.95 -6.32
CA VAL A 56 -19.80 -12.93 -6.66
C VAL A 56 -20.38 -11.60 -6.20
N VAL A 57 -20.94 -10.84 -7.13
CA VAL A 57 -21.60 -9.55 -6.84
C VAL A 57 -22.98 -9.51 -7.46
N SER A 58 -23.89 -8.67 -6.93
CA SER A 58 -25.20 -8.48 -7.57
C SER A 58 -25.04 -7.83 -8.96
N LYS A 59 -25.95 -8.12 -9.87
CA LYS A 59 -25.96 -7.51 -11.22
C LYS A 59 -25.97 -5.98 -11.18
N GLU A 60 -26.59 -5.39 -10.16
CA GLU A 60 -26.65 -3.95 -9.94
C GLU A 60 -25.26 -3.33 -9.66
N LEU A 61 -24.38 -4.09 -9.01
CA LEU A 61 -23.05 -3.64 -8.59
C LEU A 61 -21.95 -3.98 -9.60
N TYR A 62 -22.20 -4.90 -10.51
CA TYR A 62 -21.21 -5.34 -11.50
C TYR A 62 -20.66 -4.21 -12.40
N PRO A 63 -21.45 -3.22 -12.85
CA PRO A 63 -20.92 -2.08 -13.58
C PRO A 63 -19.88 -1.27 -12.79
N TYR A 64 -20.04 -1.15 -11.46
CA TYR A 64 -19.06 -0.45 -10.62
C TYR A 64 -17.78 -1.25 -10.46
N VAL A 65 -17.87 -2.59 -10.47
CA VAL A 65 -16.71 -3.47 -10.50
C VAL A 65 -15.93 -3.24 -11.81
N ALA A 66 -16.58 -3.28 -12.94
CA ALA A 66 -15.97 -3.03 -14.26
C ALA A 66 -15.29 -1.66 -14.31
N ASN A 67 -15.95 -0.61 -13.83
CA ASN A 67 -15.38 0.73 -13.76
C ASN A 67 -14.16 0.78 -12.84
N THR A 68 -14.18 0.08 -11.71
CA THR A 68 -13.03 0.03 -10.77
C THR A 68 -11.83 -0.64 -11.43
N ILE A 69 -12.04 -1.76 -12.14
CA ILE A 69 -10.96 -2.45 -12.86
C ILE A 69 -10.41 -1.56 -13.98
N GLU A 70 -11.26 -0.83 -14.71
CA GLU A 70 -10.83 0.13 -15.73
C GLU A 70 -9.99 1.27 -15.12
N GLN A 71 -10.41 1.86 -14.00
CA GLN A 71 -9.64 2.89 -13.30
C GLN A 71 -8.26 2.37 -12.87
N ILE A 72 -8.21 1.16 -12.33
CA ILE A 72 -6.94 0.53 -11.97
C ILE A 72 -6.07 0.34 -13.21
N ASN A 73 -6.61 -0.14 -14.31
CA ASN A 73 -5.87 -0.34 -15.55
C ASN A 73 -5.27 0.96 -16.12
N ILE A 74 -5.99 2.09 -16.01
CA ILE A 74 -5.47 3.40 -16.43
C ILE A 74 -4.18 3.73 -15.66
N VAL A 75 -4.19 3.52 -14.34
CA VAL A 75 -3.03 3.79 -13.50
C VAL A 75 -1.94 2.75 -13.69
N MET A 76 -2.30 1.46 -13.70
CA MET A 76 -1.34 0.36 -13.89
C MET A 76 -0.60 0.47 -15.23
N LYS A 77 -1.27 0.90 -16.29
CA LYS A 77 -0.62 1.15 -17.59
C LYS A 77 0.49 2.20 -17.53
N ALA A 78 0.37 3.18 -16.62
CA ALA A 78 1.42 4.17 -16.40
C ALA A 78 2.55 3.64 -15.50
N LEU A 79 2.22 2.79 -14.51
CA LEU A 79 3.18 2.25 -13.55
C LEU A 79 3.93 1.03 -14.09
N ILE A 80 3.21 0.09 -14.69
CA ILE A 80 3.73 -1.19 -15.23
C ILE A 80 2.98 -1.48 -16.54
N PRO A 81 3.43 -0.93 -17.68
CA PRO A 81 2.71 -0.97 -18.96
C PRO A 81 2.38 -2.39 -19.47
N GLU A 82 3.16 -3.38 -19.01
CA GLU A 82 3.03 -4.79 -19.43
C GLU A 82 1.87 -5.52 -18.75
N ILE A 83 1.21 -4.90 -17.75
CA ILE A 83 0.17 -5.55 -16.95
C ILE A 83 -1.16 -4.88 -17.18
N GLN A 84 -2.16 -5.67 -17.54
CA GLN A 84 -3.56 -5.28 -17.62
C GLN A 84 -4.42 -6.24 -16.81
N LEU A 85 -5.38 -5.74 -16.05
CA LEU A 85 -6.39 -6.54 -15.38
C LEU A 85 -7.54 -6.85 -16.32
N GLU A 86 -8.03 -8.08 -16.29
CA GLU A 86 -9.21 -8.54 -17.02
C GLU A 86 -10.18 -9.22 -16.06
N ILE A 87 -11.49 -8.93 -16.22
CA ILE A 87 -12.53 -9.73 -15.61
C ILE A 87 -12.68 -10.98 -16.46
N TYR A 88 -12.49 -12.14 -15.87
CA TYR A 88 -12.44 -13.41 -16.56
C TYR A 88 -13.53 -14.36 -16.06
N ASN A 89 -14.05 -15.17 -17.01
CA ASN A 89 -14.99 -16.25 -16.69
C ASN A 89 -16.23 -15.75 -15.96
N ASP A 90 -16.81 -14.63 -16.42
CA ASP A 90 -18.00 -14.05 -15.85
C ASP A 90 -19.27 -14.77 -16.35
N PHE A 91 -20.14 -15.11 -15.42
CA PHE A 91 -21.43 -15.74 -15.72
C PHE A 91 -22.49 -15.46 -14.65
N ASP A 92 -23.73 -15.57 -15.07
CA ASP A 92 -24.89 -15.39 -14.19
C ASP A 92 -24.91 -16.45 -13.08
N LYS A 93 -25.11 -16.02 -11.84
CA LYS A 93 -25.19 -16.86 -10.66
C LYS A 93 -26.27 -16.37 -9.71
N LEU A 94 -27.12 -17.28 -9.23
CA LEU A 94 -28.05 -16.96 -8.15
C LEU A 94 -27.26 -16.85 -6.84
N MET A 95 -27.40 -15.73 -6.14
CA MET A 95 -26.77 -15.49 -4.85
C MET A 95 -27.57 -16.19 -3.72
N GLU A 96 -26.93 -16.40 -2.56
CA GLU A 96 -27.56 -17.05 -1.40
C GLU A 96 -28.83 -16.33 -0.89
N ASN A 97 -28.91 -15.03 -1.11
CA ASN A 97 -30.07 -14.19 -0.78
C ASN A 97 -31.20 -14.22 -1.83
N GLY A 98 -31.09 -15.08 -2.85
CA GLY A 98 -32.06 -15.22 -3.95
C GLY A 98 -32.02 -14.12 -5.01
N LYS A 99 -31.06 -13.18 -4.94
CA LYS A 99 -30.87 -12.15 -5.99
C LYS A 99 -29.99 -12.66 -7.12
N ASP A 100 -30.19 -12.10 -8.31
CA ASP A 100 -29.33 -12.33 -9.45
C ASP A 100 -27.97 -11.69 -9.23
N GLY A 101 -26.93 -12.46 -9.43
CA GLY A 101 -25.54 -12.03 -9.34
C GLY A 101 -24.72 -12.43 -10.55
N ILE A 102 -23.49 -11.97 -10.58
CA ILE A 102 -22.45 -12.36 -11.54
C ILE A 102 -21.27 -12.90 -10.77
N GLN A 103 -20.84 -14.11 -11.12
CA GLN A 103 -19.59 -14.71 -10.64
C GLN A 103 -18.50 -14.42 -11.65
N PHE A 104 -17.29 -14.09 -11.17
CA PHE A 104 -16.13 -13.80 -12.01
C PHE A 104 -14.83 -13.96 -11.23
N GLU A 105 -13.73 -13.99 -11.97
CA GLU A 105 -12.36 -13.92 -11.44
C GLU A 105 -11.65 -12.70 -12.01
N ILE A 106 -10.62 -12.22 -11.32
CA ILE A 106 -9.75 -11.14 -11.81
C ILE A 106 -8.41 -11.77 -12.15
N ILE A 107 -7.95 -11.54 -13.37
CA ILE A 107 -6.67 -12.04 -13.87
C ILE A 107 -5.80 -10.89 -14.37
N THR A 108 -4.51 -11.13 -14.56
CA THR A 108 -3.62 -10.27 -15.32
C THR A 108 -3.41 -10.81 -16.72
N VAL A 109 -3.25 -9.90 -17.67
CA VAL A 109 -2.87 -10.21 -19.05
C VAL A 109 -1.50 -9.56 -19.31
N ARG A 110 -0.56 -10.36 -19.84
CA ARG A 110 0.77 -9.94 -20.28
C ARG A 110 1.08 -10.62 -21.61
N ASP A 111 1.44 -9.87 -22.64
CA ASP A 111 1.81 -10.44 -23.92
C ASP A 111 0.85 -11.56 -24.39
N ASP A 112 -0.46 -11.32 -24.31
CA ASP A 112 -1.54 -12.27 -24.59
C ASP A 112 -1.66 -13.48 -23.62
N ALA A 113 -0.77 -13.61 -22.62
CA ALA A 113 -0.88 -14.63 -21.60
C ALA A 113 -1.81 -14.19 -20.47
N ARG A 114 -2.83 -15.01 -20.18
CA ARG A 114 -3.75 -14.84 -19.05
C ARG A 114 -3.20 -15.52 -17.81
N ILE A 115 -2.92 -14.74 -16.78
CA ILE A 115 -2.27 -15.21 -15.56
C ILE A 115 -3.19 -14.95 -14.37
N PRO A 116 -3.64 -15.99 -13.63
CA PRO A 116 -4.37 -15.76 -12.38
C PRO A 116 -3.54 -14.91 -11.40
N LEU A 117 -4.18 -13.94 -10.75
CA LEU A 117 -3.51 -13.01 -9.82
C LEU A 117 -2.80 -13.74 -8.64
N LEU A 118 -3.20 -14.95 -8.32
CA LEU A 118 -2.51 -15.80 -7.34
C LEU A 118 -1.01 -15.95 -7.65
N TYR A 119 -0.64 -16.02 -8.93
CA TYR A 119 0.74 -16.22 -9.38
C TYR A 119 1.52 -14.91 -9.58
N GLU A 120 0.87 -13.77 -9.42
CA GLU A 120 1.57 -12.49 -9.45
C GLU A 120 2.40 -12.25 -8.19
N SER A 121 3.43 -11.40 -8.32
CA SER A 121 4.27 -11.02 -7.18
C SER A 121 3.46 -10.28 -6.09
N ALA A 122 3.91 -10.37 -4.85
CA ALA A 122 3.27 -9.65 -3.74
C ALA A 122 3.21 -8.13 -3.98
N GLY A 123 4.25 -7.55 -4.61
CA GLY A 123 4.29 -6.13 -4.92
C GLY A 123 3.25 -5.72 -5.97
N ILE A 124 3.03 -6.53 -7.01
CA ILE A 124 1.99 -6.28 -8.02
C ILE A 124 0.61 -6.36 -7.39
N LYS A 125 0.33 -7.41 -6.61
CA LYS A 125 -0.93 -7.54 -5.87
C LYS A 125 -1.17 -6.35 -4.94
N LYS A 126 -0.14 -5.89 -4.23
CA LYS A 126 -0.21 -4.72 -3.37
C LYS A 126 -0.54 -3.45 -4.16
N LEU A 127 0.18 -3.17 -5.24
CA LEU A 127 -0.12 -2.00 -6.09
C LEU A 127 -1.56 -2.01 -6.59
N ILE A 128 -2.05 -3.15 -7.08
CA ILE A 128 -3.43 -3.31 -7.53
C ILE A 128 -4.41 -3.02 -6.38
N SER A 129 -4.17 -3.58 -5.19
CA SER A 129 -5.07 -3.44 -4.04
C SER A 129 -5.16 -2.00 -3.52
N ILE A 130 -4.06 -1.25 -3.53
CA ILE A 130 -4.04 0.14 -3.03
C ILE A 130 -4.38 1.17 -4.12
N CYS A 131 -4.41 0.78 -5.38
CA CYS A 131 -4.54 1.67 -6.53
C CYS A 131 -5.78 2.58 -6.44
N SER A 132 -6.94 2.02 -6.12
CA SER A 132 -8.18 2.79 -5.96
C SER A 132 -8.08 3.83 -4.83
N ASN A 133 -7.42 3.48 -3.73
CA ASN A 133 -7.19 4.40 -2.62
C ASN A 133 -6.19 5.50 -2.99
N LEU A 134 -5.15 5.19 -3.76
CA LEU A 134 -4.22 6.18 -4.29
C LEU A 134 -4.92 7.16 -5.23
N VAL A 135 -5.80 6.67 -6.11
CA VAL A 135 -6.61 7.50 -7.00
C VAL A 135 -7.54 8.42 -6.20
N ALA A 136 -8.19 7.90 -5.16
CA ALA A 136 -9.03 8.69 -4.27
C ALA A 136 -8.21 9.78 -3.54
N CYS A 137 -7.07 9.41 -2.96
CA CYS A 137 -6.16 10.33 -2.29
C CYS A 137 -5.64 11.42 -3.25
N TYR A 138 -5.32 11.07 -4.48
CA TYR A 138 -4.86 12.04 -5.49
C TYR A 138 -5.93 13.09 -5.83
N ASN A 139 -7.21 12.71 -5.90
CA ASN A 139 -8.29 13.54 -6.43
C ASN A 139 -9.18 14.24 -5.38
N GLN A 140 -9.19 13.77 -4.13
CA GLN A 140 -10.14 14.20 -3.10
C GLN A 140 -9.44 14.88 -1.91
N GLU A 141 -9.76 16.13 -1.63
CA GLU A 141 -9.15 16.93 -0.54
C GLU A 141 -9.44 16.36 0.86
N SER A 142 -10.61 15.74 1.06
CA SER A 142 -10.98 15.16 2.34
C SER A 142 -10.38 13.77 2.60
N TYR A 143 -9.77 13.14 1.58
CA TYR A 143 -9.33 11.75 1.67
C TYR A 143 -8.00 11.62 2.39
N CYS A 144 -7.94 10.74 3.38
CA CYS A 144 -6.73 10.40 4.11
C CYS A 144 -6.44 8.89 3.93
N LEU A 145 -5.30 8.59 3.31
CA LEU A 145 -4.82 7.24 3.11
C LEU A 145 -3.64 6.97 4.04
N VAL A 146 -3.78 5.96 4.89
CA VAL A 146 -2.72 5.49 5.79
C VAL A 146 -2.28 4.10 5.35
N VAL A 147 -1.00 3.91 5.05
CA VAL A 147 -0.46 2.63 4.56
C VAL A 147 0.75 2.23 5.38
N ASP A 148 0.68 1.06 6.02
CA ASP A 148 1.82 0.49 6.71
C ASP A 148 2.74 -0.23 5.72
N GLU A 149 4.06 -0.01 5.86
CA GLU A 149 5.11 -0.55 4.99
C GLU A 149 4.77 -0.40 3.48
N LEU A 150 4.49 0.83 3.04
CA LEU A 150 4.13 1.10 1.63
C LEU A 150 5.12 0.51 0.63
N ASP A 151 6.40 0.46 0.99
CA ASP A 151 7.51 -0.03 0.17
C ASP A 151 7.58 -1.57 0.04
N SER A 152 6.87 -2.31 0.89
CA SER A 152 6.96 -3.78 0.91
C SER A 152 6.58 -4.39 -0.45
N GLY A 153 7.55 -5.04 -1.10
CA GLY A 153 7.38 -5.72 -2.39
C GLY A 153 7.36 -4.79 -3.61
N ILE A 154 7.39 -3.47 -3.44
CA ILE A 154 7.41 -2.50 -4.53
C ILE A 154 8.87 -2.16 -4.88
N TYR A 155 9.16 -2.10 -6.19
CA TYR A 155 10.47 -1.67 -6.67
C TYR A 155 10.77 -0.23 -6.25
N GLU A 156 11.95 0.00 -5.67
CA GLU A 156 12.25 1.28 -4.99
C GLU A 156 12.15 2.53 -5.88
N TYR A 157 12.53 2.42 -7.18
CA TYR A 157 12.42 3.54 -8.11
C TYR A 157 10.96 3.86 -8.44
N LEU A 158 10.13 2.84 -8.66
CA LEU A 158 8.70 3.00 -8.90
C LEU A 158 8.01 3.63 -7.67
N LEU A 159 8.39 3.20 -6.46
CA LEU A 159 7.93 3.84 -5.23
C LEU A 159 8.28 5.33 -5.21
N GLY A 160 9.53 5.67 -5.55
CA GLY A 160 9.99 7.06 -5.61
C GLY A 160 9.15 7.90 -6.56
N GLU A 161 8.96 7.43 -7.79
CA GLU A 161 8.15 8.13 -8.82
C GLU A 161 6.69 8.33 -8.37
N CYS A 162 6.09 7.31 -7.76
CA CYS A 162 4.75 7.44 -7.17
C CYS A 162 4.70 8.52 -6.08
N LEU A 163 5.70 8.54 -5.18
CA LEU A 163 5.76 9.50 -4.08
C LEU A 163 5.98 10.94 -4.57
N GLU A 164 6.81 11.15 -5.60
CA GLU A 164 7.00 12.46 -6.25
C GLU A 164 5.67 13.00 -6.79
N VAL A 165 4.93 12.17 -7.54
CA VAL A 165 3.60 12.55 -8.07
C VAL A 165 2.61 12.85 -6.95
N MET A 166 2.60 12.05 -5.90
CA MET A 166 1.70 12.26 -4.75
C MET A 166 2.04 13.54 -3.99
N GLN A 167 3.33 13.81 -3.74
CA GLN A 167 3.77 15.03 -3.05
C GLN A 167 3.39 16.30 -3.81
N GLU A 168 3.56 16.30 -5.13
CA GLU A 168 3.36 17.50 -5.94
C GLU A 168 1.88 17.82 -6.22
N LYS A 169 1.05 16.80 -6.40
CA LYS A 169 -0.27 16.96 -7.04
C LYS A 169 -1.43 16.36 -6.27
N ALA A 170 -1.22 15.49 -5.28
CA ALA A 170 -2.32 14.91 -4.53
C ALA A 170 -3.07 15.99 -3.73
N LYS A 171 -4.39 15.91 -3.73
CA LYS A 171 -5.25 16.80 -2.98
C LYS A 171 -5.51 16.31 -1.56
N GLY A 172 -5.55 15.00 -1.39
CA GLY A 172 -5.73 14.34 -0.10
C GLY A 172 -4.43 14.18 0.66
N GLN A 173 -4.46 13.43 1.74
CA GLN A 173 -3.32 13.16 2.60
C GLN A 173 -2.89 11.71 2.50
N LEU A 174 -1.61 11.47 2.21
CA LEU A 174 -0.97 10.14 2.27
C LEU A 174 -0.05 10.09 3.49
N ILE A 175 -0.31 9.16 4.40
CA ILE A 175 0.54 8.86 5.57
C ILE A 175 1.02 7.42 5.40
N PHE A 176 2.31 7.17 5.49
CA PHE A 176 2.82 5.82 5.36
C PHE A 176 4.07 5.56 6.20
N THR A 177 4.31 4.28 6.49
CA THR A 177 5.60 3.82 7.01
C THR A 177 6.40 3.18 5.87
N SER A 178 7.73 3.26 5.97
CA SER A 178 8.63 2.63 4.99
C SER A 178 9.96 2.26 5.65
N HIS A 179 10.48 1.11 5.28
CA HIS A 179 11.85 0.68 5.61
C HIS A 179 12.84 1.01 4.49
N ASN A 180 12.35 1.37 3.31
CA ASN A 180 13.16 1.79 2.18
C ASN A 180 13.67 3.21 2.38
N LEU A 181 14.88 3.48 1.91
CA LEU A 181 15.49 4.81 2.00
C LEU A 181 15.14 5.73 0.81
N ARG A 182 14.43 5.24 -0.20
CA ARG A 182 14.04 6.03 -1.36
C ARG A 182 13.15 7.23 -1.02
N PRO A 183 12.19 7.14 -0.09
CA PRO A 183 11.46 8.32 0.37
C PRO A 183 12.33 9.47 0.87
N LEU A 184 13.51 9.17 1.44
CA LEU A 184 14.47 10.19 1.90
C LEU A 184 15.17 10.95 0.74
N GLU A 185 15.09 10.43 -0.48
CA GLU A 185 15.69 11.05 -1.66
C GLU A 185 14.69 11.91 -2.43
N VAL A 186 13.39 11.57 -2.37
CA VAL A 186 12.35 12.18 -3.20
C VAL A 186 11.42 13.11 -2.44
N LEU A 187 11.20 12.86 -1.13
CA LEU A 187 10.32 13.70 -0.32
C LEU A 187 11.08 14.86 0.35
N GLU A 188 10.40 15.99 0.49
CA GLU A 188 10.90 17.12 1.28
C GLU A 188 11.00 16.76 2.76
N ASN A 189 12.00 17.30 3.44
CA ASN A 189 12.29 16.99 4.85
C ASN A 189 11.11 17.27 5.80
N ASP A 190 10.25 18.23 5.47
CA ASP A 190 9.10 18.59 6.28
C ASP A 190 8.03 17.49 6.34
N PHE A 191 8.02 16.58 5.37
CA PHE A 191 7.14 15.42 5.32
C PHE A 191 7.73 14.19 6.01
N LEU A 192 8.99 14.21 6.45
CA LEU A 192 9.69 13.06 7.01
C LEU A 192 9.64 13.05 8.54
N LEU A 193 9.23 11.93 9.10
CA LEU A 193 9.34 11.59 10.51
C LEU A 193 10.22 10.36 10.67
N TYR A 194 11.13 10.41 11.62
CA TYR A 194 12.02 9.29 11.92
C TYR A 194 11.60 8.60 13.23
N THR A 195 11.56 7.27 13.20
CA THR A 195 11.36 6.49 14.43
C THR A 195 12.62 6.45 15.26
N THR A 196 12.48 6.40 16.56
CA THR A 196 13.60 6.30 17.52
C THR A 196 13.47 5.06 18.40
N VAL A 197 14.54 4.67 19.04
CA VAL A 197 14.53 3.58 20.05
C VAL A 197 14.05 4.05 21.42
N ASN A 198 13.83 5.34 21.60
CA ASN A 198 13.34 5.90 22.87
C ASN A 198 11.80 5.74 22.97
N PRO A 199 11.27 4.96 23.92
CA PRO A 199 9.83 4.75 24.04
C PRO A 199 9.05 6.03 24.42
N GLU A 200 9.71 7.00 25.06
CA GLU A 200 9.11 8.28 25.47
C GLU A 200 9.08 9.30 24.33
N ASN A 201 9.90 9.11 23.28
CA ASN A 201 9.99 10.00 22.14
C ASN A 201 10.17 9.22 20.84
N ARG A 202 9.14 8.49 20.43
CA ARG A 202 9.20 7.51 19.33
C ARG A 202 9.36 8.12 17.96
N TYR A 203 8.94 9.37 17.76
CA TYR A 203 8.93 10.03 16.45
C TYR A 203 9.60 11.39 16.56
N ILE A 204 10.57 11.64 15.69
CA ILE A 204 11.25 12.93 15.63
C ILE A 204 11.31 13.47 14.21
N LYS A 205 11.29 14.80 14.08
CA LYS A 205 11.70 15.49 12.85
C LYS A 205 13.22 15.66 12.88
N SER A 206 13.87 15.51 11.74
CA SER A 206 15.31 15.84 11.66
C SER A 206 15.49 17.34 11.66
N THR A 207 16.09 17.89 12.69
CA THR A 207 16.44 19.31 12.80
C THR A 207 17.77 19.64 12.14
N TYR A 208 18.55 18.65 11.74
CA TYR A 208 19.92 18.81 11.27
C TYR A 208 20.08 18.69 9.75
N ILE A 209 19.06 18.25 9.03
CA ILE A 209 19.10 18.06 7.58
C ILE A 209 18.58 19.33 6.93
N LYS A 210 19.47 20.12 6.34
CA LYS A 210 19.08 21.27 5.52
C LYS A 210 18.60 20.77 4.16
N ASN A 211 17.63 21.42 3.55
CA ASN A 211 17.07 21.09 2.22
C ASN A 211 18.11 21.01 1.09
N THR A 212 19.33 21.45 1.33
CA THR A 212 20.46 21.40 0.37
C THR A 212 21.36 20.17 0.53
N GLN A 213 21.09 19.28 1.51
CA GLN A 213 21.92 18.10 1.78
C GLN A 213 21.18 16.84 1.36
N ASN A 214 21.95 15.83 0.90
CA ASN A 214 21.40 14.51 0.62
C ASN A 214 20.86 13.88 1.91
N THR A 215 19.55 13.82 2.04
CA THR A 215 18.83 13.37 3.24
C THR A 215 19.17 11.92 3.58
N ARG A 216 19.28 11.04 2.57
CA ARG A 216 19.68 9.63 2.75
C ARG A 216 21.06 9.52 3.37
N LEU A 217 22.06 10.23 2.88
CA LEU A 217 23.43 10.21 3.42
C LEU A 217 23.45 10.76 4.84
N SER A 218 22.70 11.81 5.11
CA SER A 218 22.62 12.43 6.45
C SER A 218 21.95 11.46 7.44
N TYR A 219 20.91 10.76 7.03
CA TYR A 219 20.26 9.71 7.83
C TYR A 219 21.25 8.56 8.16
N LEU A 220 21.94 8.03 7.15
CA LEU A 220 22.92 6.95 7.34
C LEU A 220 24.09 7.37 8.25
N ARG A 221 24.53 8.64 8.14
CA ARG A 221 25.54 9.18 9.05
C ARG A 221 25.04 9.28 10.48
N SER A 222 23.79 9.70 10.70
CA SER A 222 23.21 9.82 12.04
C SER A 222 23.02 8.46 12.71
N ILE A 223 22.81 7.39 11.97
CA ILE A 223 22.83 6.02 12.52
C ILE A 223 24.24 5.64 12.97
N LYS A 224 25.26 5.86 12.11
CA LYS A 224 26.64 5.40 12.36
C LYS A 224 27.42 6.24 13.36
N LEU A 225 27.29 7.56 13.29
CA LEU A 225 28.12 8.49 14.05
C LEU A 225 27.43 9.00 15.32
N GLY A 226 26.13 8.74 15.47
CA GLY A 226 25.33 9.40 16.50
C GLY A 226 25.25 10.92 16.22
N GLY A 227 25.06 11.71 17.27
CA GLY A 227 25.00 13.19 17.16
C GLY A 227 23.57 13.72 17.08
N GLN A 228 22.60 12.87 16.99
CA GLN A 228 21.20 13.23 17.24
C GLN A 228 20.88 13.09 18.73
N LYS A 229 19.95 13.93 19.18
CA LYS A 229 19.49 13.92 20.58
C LYS A 229 18.86 12.56 20.94
N GLU A 230 18.25 11.89 19.98
CA GLU A 230 17.62 10.58 20.13
C GLU A 230 18.31 9.55 19.24
N LYS A 231 18.48 8.35 19.75
CA LYS A 231 19.08 7.23 19.04
C LYS A 231 18.05 6.63 18.07
N LEU A 232 18.41 6.50 16.79
CA LEU A 232 17.51 5.99 15.74
C LEU A 232 17.55 4.46 15.64
N TYR A 233 18.69 3.84 15.95
CA TYR A 233 18.90 2.41 15.76
C TYR A 233 19.85 1.84 16.82
N ASN A 234 19.54 0.65 17.33
CA ASN A 234 20.45 -0.10 18.19
C ASN A 234 21.38 -0.94 17.31
N GLU A 235 22.66 -0.57 17.26
CA GLU A 235 23.64 -1.30 16.47
C GLU A 235 23.77 -2.75 16.94
N THR A 236 23.78 -3.67 15.99
CA THR A 236 24.01 -5.09 16.23
C THR A 236 25.51 -5.34 16.31
N ASN A 237 25.96 -6.11 17.30
CA ASN A 237 27.33 -6.57 17.37
C ASN A 237 27.55 -7.69 16.33
N ILE A 238 28.26 -7.35 15.24
CA ILE A 238 28.53 -8.26 14.12
C ILE A 238 29.26 -9.53 14.57
N TYR A 239 30.23 -9.39 15.49
CA TYR A 239 30.97 -10.52 16.02
C TYR A 239 30.08 -11.49 16.82
N GLU A 240 29.22 -10.95 17.69
CA GLU A 240 28.27 -11.77 18.45
C GLU A 240 27.26 -12.47 17.51
N MET A 241 26.82 -11.81 16.46
CA MET A 241 25.92 -12.37 15.45
C MET A 241 26.61 -13.52 14.71
N GLU A 242 27.86 -13.35 14.28
CA GLU A 242 28.65 -14.41 13.63
C GLU A 242 28.82 -15.62 14.55
N LEU A 243 29.15 -15.38 15.82
CA LEU A 243 29.32 -16.43 16.84
C LEU A 243 27.99 -17.18 17.07
N ALA A 244 26.87 -16.44 17.14
CA ALA A 244 25.55 -17.03 17.30
C ALA A 244 25.17 -17.93 16.11
N MET A 245 25.43 -17.50 14.87
CA MET A 245 25.19 -18.33 13.65
C MET A 245 26.01 -19.61 13.68
N ARG A 246 27.30 -19.54 14.06
CA ARG A 246 28.18 -20.73 14.19
C ARG A 246 27.69 -21.70 15.29
N ARG A 247 27.20 -21.16 16.42
CA ARG A 247 26.67 -22.00 17.51
C ARG A 247 25.36 -22.66 17.12
N ALA A 248 24.45 -21.91 16.47
CA ALA A 248 23.16 -22.43 16.00
C ALA A 248 23.33 -23.60 15.00
N GLY A 249 24.29 -23.49 14.09
CA GLY A 249 24.58 -24.57 13.13
C GLY A 249 25.13 -25.87 13.75
N LYS A 250 25.56 -25.85 15.02
CA LYS A 250 26.02 -27.04 15.74
C LYS A 250 24.91 -27.69 16.59
N VAL A 251 23.79 -27.04 16.76
CA VAL A 251 22.64 -27.59 17.49
C VAL A 251 22.00 -28.68 16.65
N GLY A 252 21.94 -29.90 17.16
CA GLY A 252 21.36 -31.03 16.47
C GLY A 252 22.37 -31.95 15.71
N LEU A 253 23.68 -31.59 15.70
CA LEU A 253 24.72 -32.49 15.14
C LEU A 253 25.21 -33.55 16.15
N HIS A 254 24.66 -33.59 17.35
CA HIS A 254 24.97 -34.54 18.40
C HIS A 254 23.70 -35.28 18.85
N GLY A 255 23.00 -35.92 17.92
CA GLY A 255 21.92 -36.86 18.19
C GLY A 255 22.23 -38.20 17.57
#